data_ab9ea8ebdfec9a46afb16e723a4826d5
#
_entry.id   ab9ea8ebdfec9a46afb16e723a4826d5
#
_cell.length_a   1.000
_cell.length_b   1.000
_cell.length_c   1.000
_cell.angle_alpha   90.00
_cell.angle_beta   90.00
_cell.angle_gamma   90.00
#
_symmetry.space_group_name_H-M   'P 1'
#
loop_
_entity.id
_entity.type
_entity.pdbx_description
1 polymer ?
#
loop_
_entity_poly.entity_id
_entity_poly.type
_entity_poly.pdbx_seq_one_letter_code
_entity_poly.pdbx_strand_id
1 'polypeptide(L)'
;MSIDCGFAGTPFSVTLELPGERLSTIVGEDETLESLSFMEEYGATLATLHQLRISAEPVKDRRFFHVPPDELLKTLGLEECNGFFANPPKNAVQCFCHGDFHYANILWDRHHISGILDFELAGYGNRDFDIAWALFRRPGQKFMKTEAEQESFLCGYQQVAPCDRAAVKYYMAQCYVYFLQFSGDDTEYCDYIRSWLKQLKEGLI
;
A
#
# COMPACT_ATOMS: atom_id res chain seq x y z
N MET A 1 21.97 -0.28 14.36
CA MET A 1 23.10 -1.23 14.47
C MET A 1 22.48 -2.57 14.82
N SER A 2 22.51 -3.54 13.91
CA SER A 2 22.03 -4.89 14.23
C SER A 2 23.24 -5.72 14.65
N ILE A 3 23.13 -6.48 15.72
CA ILE A 3 24.16 -7.39 16.22
C ILE A 3 23.60 -8.80 16.09
N ASP A 4 24.17 -9.60 15.19
CA ASP A 4 23.92 -11.04 15.16
C ASP A 4 24.82 -11.70 16.21
N CYS A 5 24.21 -12.17 17.30
CA CYS A 5 24.94 -12.80 18.37
C CYS A 5 25.08 -14.31 18.25
N GLY A 6 24.46 -14.96 17.24
CA GLY A 6 24.57 -16.40 16.98
C GLY A 6 24.19 -17.30 18.15
N PHE A 7 23.50 -16.75 19.16
CA PHE A 7 23.12 -17.48 20.36
C PHE A 7 21.91 -18.34 20.11
N ALA A 8 21.93 -19.58 20.51
CA ALA A 8 20.83 -20.55 20.36
C ALA A 8 20.53 -21.08 18.94
N GLY A 9 21.45 -20.94 17.97
CA GLY A 9 21.30 -21.54 16.63
C GLY A 9 20.28 -20.86 15.72
N THR A 10 19.63 -19.80 16.18
CA THR A 10 18.71 -18.97 15.39
C THR A 10 19.24 -17.55 15.31
N PRO A 11 19.43 -16.98 14.11
CA PRO A 11 19.86 -15.61 13.98
C PRO A 11 18.80 -14.67 14.58
N PHE A 12 19.25 -13.67 15.34
CA PHE A 12 18.39 -12.61 15.83
C PHE A 12 19.09 -11.26 15.69
N SER A 13 18.32 -10.19 15.56
CA SER A 13 18.82 -8.84 15.52
C SER A 13 18.35 -8.05 16.74
N VAL A 14 19.21 -7.18 17.23
CA VAL A 14 18.88 -6.22 18.29
C VAL A 14 18.97 -4.83 17.69
N THR A 15 17.88 -4.10 17.75
CA THR A 15 17.79 -2.71 17.26
C THR A 15 17.42 -1.77 18.39
N LEU A 16 17.68 -0.48 18.22
CA LEU A 16 17.13 0.54 19.11
C LEU A 16 15.61 0.63 18.85
N GLU A 17 14.87 0.75 19.93
CA GLU A 17 13.45 1.06 19.86
C GLU A 17 13.27 2.50 19.34
N LEU A 18 12.37 2.66 18.36
CA LEU A 18 12.00 3.98 17.86
C LEU A 18 10.80 4.51 18.65
N PRO A 19 10.78 5.81 18.96
CA PRO A 19 9.63 6.41 19.64
C PRO A 19 8.40 6.45 18.73
N GLY A 20 7.22 6.47 19.34
CA GLY A 20 5.95 6.65 18.65
C GLY A 20 5.02 5.43 18.71
N GLU A 21 3.82 5.62 18.20
CA GLU A 21 2.75 4.63 18.19
C GLU A 21 2.27 4.37 16.77
N ARG A 22 1.68 3.20 16.53
CA ARG A 22 1.05 2.88 15.25
C ARG A 22 -0.24 3.67 15.08
N LEU A 23 -0.58 4.02 13.85
CA LEU A 23 -1.81 4.75 13.55
C LEU A 23 -3.07 4.03 14.08
N SER A 24 -3.09 2.70 14.04
CA SER A 24 -4.16 1.89 14.60
C SER A 24 -4.34 2.05 16.12
N THR A 25 -3.27 2.37 16.85
CA THR A 25 -3.34 2.66 18.28
C THR A 25 -3.88 4.07 18.53
N ILE A 26 -3.45 5.03 17.72
CA ILE A 26 -3.82 6.46 17.85
C ILE A 26 -5.30 6.67 17.47
N VAL A 27 -5.70 6.17 16.30
CA VAL A 27 -7.08 6.32 15.78
C VAL A 27 -8.04 5.36 16.48
N GLY A 28 -7.52 4.24 16.99
CA GLY A 28 -8.31 3.22 17.68
C GLY A 28 -9.31 2.51 16.77
N GLU A 29 -10.39 2.02 17.38
CA GLU A 29 -11.50 1.38 16.67
C GLU A 29 -12.64 2.36 16.35
N ASP A 30 -12.51 3.61 16.76
CA ASP A 30 -13.50 4.64 16.52
C ASP A 30 -13.44 5.12 15.06
N GLU A 31 -14.43 4.72 14.28
CA GLU A 31 -14.52 5.08 12.86
C GLU A 31 -14.78 6.57 12.62
N THR A 32 -15.09 7.33 13.68
CA THR A 32 -15.31 8.78 13.61
C THR A 32 -14.01 9.56 13.79
N LEU A 33 -12.94 8.93 14.28
CA LEU A 33 -11.64 9.58 14.40
C LEU A 33 -10.96 9.70 13.04
N GLU A 34 -10.67 10.92 12.68
CA GLU A 34 -10.19 11.30 11.37
C GLU A 34 -8.71 10.92 11.17
N SER A 35 -8.45 9.84 10.44
CA SER A 35 -7.11 9.58 9.93
C SER A 35 -6.68 10.58 8.84
N LEU A 36 -7.59 11.41 8.35
CA LEU A 36 -7.37 12.40 7.30
C LEU A 36 -6.17 13.33 7.59
N SER A 37 -6.04 13.78 8.84
CA SER A 37 -4.95 14.69 9.24
C SER A 37 -3.54 14.08 9.17
N PHE A 38 -3.43 12.77 9.06
CA PHE A 38 -2.17 12.03 8.94
C PHE A 38 -1.77 11.77 7.48
N MET A 39 -2.71 11.86 6.55
CA MET A 39 -2.53 11.33 5.19
C MET A 39 -1.53 12.12 4.36
N GLU A 40 -1.47 13.43 4.52
CA GLU A 40 -0.56 14.28 3.77
C GLU A 40 0.90 13.96 4.09
N GLU A 41 1.24 13.87 5.39
CA GLU A 41 2.59 13.50 5.82
C GLU A 41 2.92 12.05 5.45
N TYR A 42 1.94 11.16 5.52
CA TYR A 42 2.09 9.76 5.12
C TYR A 42 2.51 9.64 3.65
N GLY A 43 1.83 10.38 2.76
CA GLY A 43 2.18 10.43 1.34
C GLY A 43 3.54 11.09 1.07
N ALA A 44 3.82 12.22 1.71
CA ALA A 44 5.09 12.94 1.56
C ALA A 44 6.28 12.09 2.04
N THR A 45 6.10 11.31 3.08
CA THR A 45 7.13 10.40 3.61
C THR A 45 7.45 9.28 2.62
N LEU A 46 6.44 8.65 2.01
CA LEU A 46 6.68 7.66 0.96
C LEU A 46 7.39 8.28 -0.25
N ALA A 47 6.98 9.47 -0.66
CA ALA A 47 7.63 10.17 -1.76
C ALA A 47 9.11 10.49 -1.46
N THR A 48 9.42 10.87 -0.22
CA THR A 48 10.80 11.10 0.25
C THR A 48 11.61 9.80 0.20
N LEU A 49 11.02 8.67 0.63
CA LEU A 49 11.66 7.36 0.53
C LEU A 49 12.00 7.02 -0.94
N HIS A 50 11.08 7.26 -1.86
CA HIS A 50 11.28 7.02 -3.30
C HIS A 50 12.35 7.91 -3.95
N GLN A 51 12.74 9.02 -3.30
CA GLN A 51 13.83 9.88 -3.76
C GLN A 51 15.23 9.37 -3.34
N LEU A 52 15.30 8.37 -2.47
CA LEU A 52 16.57 7.84 -2.00
C LEU A 52 17.33 7.19 -3.16
N ARG A 53 18.60 7.57 -3.29
CA ARG A 53 19.53 7.02 -4.29
C ARG A 53 20.45 6.03 -3.61
N ILE A 54 19.92 4.86 -3.32
CA ILE A 54 20.69 3.77 -2.71
C ILE A 54 20.71 2.58 -3.65
N SER A 55 21.79 1.80 -3.61
CA SER A 55 21.84 0.53 -4.30
C SER A 55 21.05 -0.50 -3.51
N ALA A 56 20.12 -1.18 -4.17
CA ALA A 56 19.31 -2.22 -3.58
C ALA A 56 19.04 -3.32 -4.61
N GLU A 57 18.81 -4.54 -4.11
CA GLU A 57 18.31 -5.63 -4.92
C GLU A 57 16.89 -5.33 -5.41
N PRO A 58 16.41 -5.98 -6.47
CA PRO A 58 15.02 -5.86 -6.87
C PRO A 58 14.07 -6.25 -5.71
N VAL A 59 12.95 -5.52 -5.61
CA VAL A 59 11.89 -5.88 -4.66
C VAL A 59 11.43 -7.32 -4.91
N LYS A 60 11.16 -8.06 -3.83
CA LYS A 60 10.74 -9.46 -3.94
C LYS A 60 9.45 -9.59 -4.72
N ASP A 61 9.43 -10.50 -5.68
CA ASP A 61 8.23 -10.81 -6.44
C ASP A 61 7.16 -11.46 -5.54
N ARG A 62 5.94 -10.97 -5.60
CA ARG A 62 4.80 -11.46 -4.85
C ARG A 62 3.57 -11.58 -5.77
N ARG A 63 2.67 -12.53 -5.46
CA ARG A 63 1.53 -12.84 -6.34
C ARG A 63 0.63 -11.66 -6.68
N PHE A 64 0.47 -10.72 -5.77
CA PHE A 64 -0.36 -9.53 -6.03
C PHE A 64 0.30 -8.48 -6.93
N PHE A 65 1.56 -8.68 -7.33
CA PHE A 65 2.23 -7.89 -8.36
C PHE A 65 1.85 -8.33 -9.77
N HIS A 66 1.19 -9.48 -9.90
CA HIS A 66 0.85 -10.04 -11.19
C HIS A 66 -0.53 -9.59 -11.66
N VAL A 67 -0.67 -9.48 -12.97
CA VAL A 67 -1.98 -9.29 -13.59
C VAL A 67 -2.88 -10.48 -13.23
N PRO A 68 -4.11 -10.24 -12.74
CA PRO A 68 -5.01 -11.34 -12.42
C PRO A 68 -5.28 -12.20 -13.67
N PRO A 69 -5.14 -13.53 -13.58
CA PRO A 69 -5.47 -14.41 -14.69
C PRO A 69 -6.99 -14.45 -14.95
N ASP A 70 -7.39 -14.66 -16.20
CA ASP A 70 -8.79 -14.69 -16.64
C ASP A 70 -9.65 -15.66 -15.82
N GLU A 71 -9.11 -16.83 -15.49
CA GLU A 71 -9.81 -17.84 -14.68
C GLU A 71 -10.09 -17.34 -13.25
N LEU A 72 -9.21 -16.53 -12.69
CA LEU A 72 -9.45 -15.91 -11.40
C LEU A 72 -10.57 -14.88 -11.48
N LEU A 73 -10.52 -13.99 -12.47
CA LEU A 73 -11.57 -12.98 -12.71
C LEU A 73 -12.93 -13.64 -12.91
N LYS A 74 -12.97 -14.75 -13.65
CA LYS A 74 -14.19 -15.54 -13.85
C LYS A 74 -14.70 -16.13 -12.53
N THR A 75 -13.82 -16.73 -11.74
CA THR A 75 -14.20 -17.32 -10.44
C THR A 75 -14.77 -16.28 -9.49
N LEU A 76 -14.28 -15.04 -9.57
CA LEU A 76 -14.74 -13.92 -8.76
C LEU A 76 -15.96 -13.18 -9.35
N GLY A 77 -16.42 -13.55 -10.57
CA GLY A 77 -17.50 -12.85 -11.28
C GLY A 77 -17.08 -11.44 -11.71
N LEU A 78 -15.83 -11.28 -12.15
CA LEU A 78 -15.21 -10.02 -12.58
C LEU A 78 -14.67 -10.07 -14.00
N GLU A 79 -15.27 -10.92 -14.88
CA GLU A 79 -14.84 -11.11 -16.26
C GLU A 79 -14.85 -9.80 -17.07
N GLU A 80 -15.73 -8.89 -16.72
CA GLU A 80 -15.78 -7.57 -17.34
C GLU A 80 -14.54 -6.71 -17.10
N CYS A 81 -13.69 -7.07 -16.12
CA CYS A 81 -12.42 -6.39 -15.85
C CYS A 81 -11.26 -6.87 -16.72
N ASN A 82 -11.42 -7.93 -17.52
CA ASN A 82 -10.38 -8.47 -18.41
C ASN A 82 -9.78 -7.39 -19.32
N GLY A 83 -10.64 -6.58 -19.95
CA GLY A 83 -10.18 -5.50 -20.82
C GLY A 83 -9.36 -4.42 -20.12
N PHE A 84 -9.65 -4.15 -18.85
CA PHE A 84 -8.89 -3.23 -18.02
C PHE A 84 -7.49 -3.79 -17.72
N PHE A 85 -7.41 -5.03 -17.26
CA PHE A 85 -6.13 -5.66 -16.92
C PHE A 85 -5.27 -6.00 -18.13
N ALA A 86 -5.85 -6.13 -19.31
CA ALA A 86 -5.11 -6.31 -20.57
C ALA A 86 -4.27 -5.07 -20.98
N ASN A 87 -4.50 -3.92 -20.33
CA ASN A 87 -3.83 -2.65 -20.64
C ASN A 87 -3.01 -2.13 -19.45
N PRO A 88 -1.92 -2.80 -19.07
CA PRO A 88 -1.08 -2.36 -17.96
C PRO A 88 -0.42 -1.02 -18.23
N PRO A 89 -0.06 -0.24 -17.20
CA PRO A 89 0.70 0.99 -17.34
C PRO A 89 2.02 0.75 -18.09
N LYS A 90 2.31 1.58 -19.09
CA LYS A 90 3.46 1.38 -19.99
C LYS A 90 4.77 1.94 -19.44
N ASN A 91 4.69 2.93 -18.55
CA ASN A 91 5.84 3.70 -18.08
C ASN A 91 6.04 3.51 -16.57
N ALA A 92 6.46 2.31 -16.16
CA ALA A 92 6.78 2.05 -14.77
C ALA A 92 8.06 2.80 -14.36
N VAL A 93 7.92 3.72 -13.42
CA VAL A 93 9.07 4.38 -12.80
C VAL A 93 9.66 3.47 -11.74
N GLN A 94 10.95 3.17 -11.86
CA GLN A 94 11.67 2.33 -10.91
C GLN A 94 12.40 3.21 -9.89
N CYS A 95 12.25 2.88 -8.61
CA CYS A 95 12.95 3.57 -7.52
C CYS A 95 13.19 2.60 -6.36
N PHE A 96 13.82 3.08 -5.29
CA PHE A 96 13.83 2.34 -4.04
C PHE A 96 12.44 2.35 -3.43
N CYS A 97 11.82 1.19 -3.30
CA CYS A 97 10.51 0.96 -2.72
C CYS A 97 10.64 0.33 -1.34
N HIS A 98 9.71 0.61 -0.45
CA HIS A 98 9.60 -0.10 0.82
C HIS A 98 9.16 -1.56 0.60
N GLY A 99 8.29 -1.79 -0.37
CA GLY A 99 7.73 -3.10 -0.68
C GLY A 99 6.60 -3.54 0.26
N ASP A 100 6.46 -2.90 1.42
CA ASP A 100 5.37 -3.12 2.38
C ASP A 100 5.02 -1.83 3.16
N PHE A 101 4.96 -0.70 2.46
CA PHE A 101 4.62 0.58 3.09
C PHE A 101 3.13 0.63 3.40
N HIS A 102 2.80 0.34 4.64
CA HIS A 102 1.43 0.44 5.13
C HIS A 102 1.39 0.92 6.58
N TYR A 103 0.22 1.37 7.03
CA TYR A 103 0.03 2.05 8.31
C TYR A 103 0.58 1.29 9.53
N ALA A 104 0.63 -0.06 9.49
CA ALA A 104 1.16 -0.84 10.61
C ALA A 104 2.69 -0.82 10.70
N ASN A 105 3.39 -0.40 9.62
CA ASN A 105 4.83 -0.27 9.56
C ASN A 105 5.30 1.18 9.77
N ILE A 106 4.39 2.06 10.18
CA ILE A 106 4.69 3.47 10.41
C ILE A 106 4.42 3.82 11.87
N LEU A 107 5.40 4.47 12.49
CA LEU A 107 5.29 5.02 13.83
C LEU A 107 5.07 6.52 13.77
N TRP A 108 4.22 7.01 14.66
CA TRP A 108 3.83 8.41 14.76
C TRP A 108 4.11 8.94 16.17
N ASP A 109 4.72 10.11 16.27
CA ASP A 109 4.82 10.90 17.49
C ASP A 109 4.17 12.26 17.26
N ARG A 110 3.07 12.53 17.96
CA ARG A 110 2.33 13.81 17.89
C ARG A 110 1.95 14.24 16.48
N HIS A 111 1.39 13.40 15.66
CA HIS A 111 1.04 13.64 14.26
C HIS A 111 2.22 13.71 13.27
N HIS A 112 3.45 13.42 13.71
CA HIS A 112 4.62 13.33 12.84
C HIS A 112 5.12 11.90 12.75
N ILE A 113 5.55 11.49 11.57
CA ILE A 113 6.18 10.17 11.40
C ILE A 113 7.53 10.18 12.11
N SER A 114 7.64 9.31 13.11
CA SER A 114 8.85 9.11 13.90
C SER A 114 9.68 7.91 13.45
N GLY A 115 9.08 7.00 12.69
CA GLY A 115 9.80 5.82 12.19
C GLY A 115 9.07 5.07 11.10
N ILE A 116 9.86 4.44 10.23
CA ILE A 116 9.40 3.47 9.24
C ILE A 116 10.02 2.14 9.61
N LEU A 117 9.20 1.09 9.71
CA LEU A 117 9.58 -0.23 10.17
C LEU A 117 9.51 -1.24 9.03
N ASP A 118 10.18 -2.37 9.21
CA ASP A 118 10.03 -3.56 8.39
C ASP A 118 10.43 -3.40 6.92
N PHE A 119 11.71 -3.15 6.70
CA PHE A 119 12.32 -3.05 5.38
C PHE A 119 12.71 -4.41 4.77
N GLU A 120 12.20 -5.54 5.27
CA GLU A 120 12.61 -6.87 4.77
C GLU A 120 12.21 -7.14 3.32
N LEU A 121 11.20 -6.43 2.83
CA LEU A 121 10.72 -6.50 1.45
C LEU A 121 11.19 -5.33 0.59
N ALA A 122 11.97 -4.41 1.16
CA ALA A 122 12.43 -3.24 0.45
C ALA A 122 13.41 -3.60 -0.67
N GLY A 123 13.36 -2.83 -1.74
CA GLY A 123 14.21 -3.06 -2.90
C GLY A 123 13.93 -2.10 -4.05
N TYR A 124 14.58 -2.34 -5.18
CA TYR A 124 14.35 -1.55 -6.38
C TYR A 124 13.12 -2.08 -7.11
N GLY A 125 12.09 -1.27 -7.27
CA GLY A 125 10.81 -1.71 -7.78
C GLY A 125 9.94 -0.60 -8.36
N ASN A 126 8.70 -0.95 -8.67
CA ASN A 126 7.74 -0.05 -9.29
C ASN A 126 7.16 0.93 -8.26
N ARG A 127 7.47 2.22 -8.44
CA ARG A 127 6.99 3.33 -7.61
C ARG A 127 5.47 3.35 -7.44
N ASP A 128 4.75 3.28 -8.55
CA ASP A 128 3.30 3.47 -8.52
C ASP A 128 2.59 2.24 -7.93
N PHE A 129 3.24 1.08 -7.96
CA PHE A 129 2.77 -0.08 -7.20
C PHE A 129 2.98 0.11 -5.68
N ASP A 130 4.12 0.64 -5.25
CA ASP A 130 4.37 0.87 -3.82
C ASP A 130 3.40 1.93 -3.24
N ILE A 131 3.05 2.95 -4.04
CA ILE A 131 1.97 3.91 -3.71
C ILE A 131 0.62 3.20 -3.60
N ALA A 132 0.28 2.37 -4.57
CA ALA A 132 -0.97 1.61 -4.56
C ALA A 132 -1.06 0.69 -3.34
N TRP A 133 0.05 0.06 -2.96
CA TRP A 133 0.14 -0.77 -1.77
C TRP A 133 -0.12 0.00 -0.47
N ALA A 134 0.32 1.25 -0.39
CA ALA A 134 0.03 2.13 0.74
C ALA A 134 -1.46 2.51 0.84
N LEU A 135 -2.11 2.67 -0.32
CA LEU A 135 -3.46 3.26 -0.43
C LEU A 135 -4.61 2.26 -0.43
N PHE A 136 -4.41 1.03 -0.93
CA PHE A 136 -5.54 0.12 -1.03
C PHE A 136 -6.08 -0.25 0.36
N ARG A 137 -7.43 -0.23 0.51
CA ARG A 137 -8.10 -0.64 1.74
C ARG A 137 -7.92 -2.14 1.95
N ARG A 138 -7.45 -2.53 3.13
CA ARG A 138 -7.28 -3.93 3.53
C ARG A 138 -8.54 -4.48 4.21
N PRO A 139 -8.76 -5.82 4.21
CA PRO A 139 -9.82 -6.41 5.00
C PRO A 139 -9.75 -5.97 6.47
N GLY A 140 -10.91 -5.65 7.06
CA GLY A 140 -11.00 -5.22 8.46
C GLY A 140 -10.42 -3.85 8.79
N GLN A 141 -9.92 -3.10 7.80
CA GLN A 141 -9.35 -1.76 8.02
C GLN A 141 -10.45 -0.74 8.30
N LYS A 142 -10.35 -0.03 9.44
CA LYS A 142 -11.37 0.90 9.93
C LYS A 142 -11.11 2.38 9.61
N PHE A 143 -9.91 2.73 9.17
CA PHE A 143 -9.47 4.08 8.80
C PHE A 143 -8.79 4.05 7.41
N MET A 144 -8.49 5.20 6.83
CA MET A 144 -7.98 5.33 5.46
C MET A 144 -8.92 4.68 4.42
N LYS A 145 -10.23 4.91 4.57
CA LYS A 145 -11.27 4.29 3.73
C LYS A 145 -11.84 5.24 2.68
N THR A 146 -11.71 6.54 2.89
CA THR A 146 -12.41 7.56 2.13
C THR A 146 -11.56 8.07 0.95
N GLU A 147 -12.24 8.57 -0.08
CA GLU A 147 -11.57 9.26 -1.19
C GLU A 147 -10.81 10.51 -0.72
N ALA A 148 -11.32 11.22 0.28
CA ALA A 148 -10.65 12.38 0.84
C ALA A 148 -9.31 12.02 1.48
N GLU A 149 -9.22 10.89 2.17
CA GLU A 149 -7.98 10.38 2.73
C GLU A 149 -6.98 9.95 1.64
N GLN A 150 -7.45 9.25 0.62
CA GLN A 150 -6.62 8.87 -0.52
C GLN A 150 -6.11 10.10 -1.27
N GLU A 151 -6.97 11.09 -1.49
CA GLU A 151 -6.60 12.35 -2.15
C GLU A 151 -5.58 13.14 -1.32
N SER A 152 -5.77 13.23 0.00
CA SER A 152 -4.82 13.89 0.90
C SER A 152 -3.44 13.23 0.87
N PHE A 153 -3.40 11.88 0.88
CA PHE A 153 -2.15 11.14 0.70
C PHE A 153 -1.48 11.47 -0.63
N LEU A 154 -2.24 11.42 -1.73
CA LEU A 154 -1.69 11.71 -3.06
C LEU A 154 -1.24 13.16 -3.20
N CYS A 155 -1.94 14.11 -2.57
CA CYS A 155 -1.51 15.50 -2.49
C CYS A 155 -0.17 15.63 -1.76
N GLY A 156 -0.04 15.00 -0.58
CA GLY A 156 1.22 14.98 0.16
C GLY A 156 2.37 14.33 -0.64
N TYR A 157 2.09 13.22 -1.30
CA TYR A 157 3.06 12.58 -2.18
C TYR A 157 3.51 13.53 -3.30
N GLN A 158 2.57 14.18 -3.98
CA GLN A 158 2.83 15.04 -5.14
C GLN A 158 3.51 16.39 -4.79
N GLN A 159 3.51 16.80 -3.53
CA GLN A 159 4.35 17.92 -3.06
C GLN A 159 5.85 17.59 -3.16
N VAL A 160 6.22 16.34 -3.08
CA VAL A 160 7.62 15.87 -3.09
C VAL A 160 8.02 15.29 -4.44
N ALA A 161 7.15 14.46 -5.05
CA ALA A 161 7.46 13.75 -6.29
C ALA A 161 6.19 13.52 -7.14
N PRO A 162 6.28 13.54 -8.48
CA PRO A 162 5.15 13.20 -9.33
C PRO A 162 4.81 11.70 -9.21
N CYS A 163 3.52 11.34 -9.38
CA CYS A 163 3.06 9.98 -9.56
C CYS A 163 2.09 9.88 -10.73
N ASP A 164 1.95 8.68 -11.30
CA ASP A 164 0.92 8.39 -12.28
C ASP A 164 -0.33 7.84 -11.56
N ARG A 165 -1.33 8.69 -11.34
CA ARG A 165 -2.55 8.32 -10.62
C ARG A 165 -3.33 7.18 -11.31
N ALA A 166 -3.29 7.10 -12.64
CA ALA A 166 -3.94 6.02 -13.37
C ALA A 166 -3.20 4.70 -13.15
N ALA A 167 -1.86 4.73 -13.14
CA ALA A 167 -1.05 3.57 -12.78
C ALA A 167 -1.29 3.12 -11.33
N VAL A 168 -1.35 4.07 -10.38
CA VAL A 168 -1.68 3.77 -8.98
C VAL A 168 -3.02 3.05 -8.87
N LYS A 169 -4.09 3.55 -9.53
CA LYS A 169 -5.41 2.89 -9.54
C LYS A 169 -5.37 1.50 -10.17
N TYR A 170 -4.59 1.33 -11.25
CA TYR A 170 -4.40 0.02 -11.87
C TYR A 170 -3.82 -1.00 -10.88
N TYR A 171 -2.78 -0.61 -10.15
CA TYR A 171 -2.14 -1.49 -9.17
C TYR A 171 -3.00 -1.71 -7.92
N MET A 172 -3.78 -0.71 -7.49
CA MET A 172 -4.78 -0.91 -6.45
C MET A 172 -5.81 -1.96 -6.87
N ALA A 173 -6.26 -1.94 -8.14
CA ALA A 173 -7.18 -2.96 -8.67
C ALA A 173 -6.56 -4.37 -8.61
N GLN A 174 -5.27 -4.53 -8.93
CA GLN A 174 -4.57 -5.82 -8.76
C GLN A 174 -4.59 -6.29 -7.30
N CYS A 175 -4.26 -5.39 -6.36
CA CYS A 175 -4.31 -5.69 -4.93
C CYS A 175 -5.73 -6.12 -4.50
N TYR A 176 -6.76 -5.38 -4.90
CA TYR A 176 -8.14 -5.69 -4.56
C TYR A 176 -8.58 -7.05 -5.09
N VAL A 177 -8.30 -7.38 -6.35
CA VAL A 177 -8.63 -8.70 -6.92
C VAL A 177 -7.89 -9.81 -6.18
N TYR A 178 -6.62 -9.58 -5.83
CA TYR A 178 -5.86 -10.57 -5.05
C TYR A 178 -6.49 -10.81 -3.67
N PHE A 179 -6.82 -9.76 -2.93
CA PHE A 179 -7.37 -9.90 -1.57
C PHE A 179 -8.82 -10.39 -1.55
N LEU A 180 -9.59 -10.11 -2.59
CA LEU A 180 -10.97 -10.60 -2.71
C LEU A 180 -11.07 -12.13 -2.65
N GLN A 181 -10.02 -12.85 -3.08
CA GLN A 181 -9.95 -14.32 -3.00
C GLN A 181 -9.99 -14.84 -1.55
N PHE A 182 -9.55 -14.05 -0.60
CA PHE A 182 -9.36 -14.44 0.80
C PHE A 182 -10.28 -13.70 1.75
N SER A 183 -11.16 -12.84 1.23
CA SER A 183 -12.02 -11.99 2.07
C SER A 183 -13.22 -12.75 2.67
N GLY A 184 -13.49 -13.99 2.21
CA GLY A 184 -14.44 -14.90 2.80
C GLY A 184 -15.82 -14.27 3.04
N ASP A 185 -16.21 -14.21 4.31
CA ASP A 185 -17.52 -13.72 4.76
C ASP A 185 -17.56 -12.21 5.05
N ASP A 186 -16.46 -11.45 4.80
CA ASP A 186 -16.46 -9.99 4.92
C ASP A 186 -17.23 -9.36 3.76
N THR A 187 -18.54 -9.38 3.86
CA THR A 187 -19.44 -8.90 2.81
C THR A 187 -19.28 -7.40 2.56
N GLU A 188 -19.07 -6.59 3.61
CA GLU A 188 -18.85 -5.14 3.47
C GLU A 188 -17.60 -4.85 2.61
N TYR A 189 -16.50 -5.52 2.90
CA TYR A 189 -15.28 -5.38 2.14
C TYR A 189 -15.42 -5.86 0.69
N CYS A 190 -16.07 -7.00 0.48
CA CYS A 190 -16.34 -7.54 -0.85
C CYS A 190 -17.20 -6.60 -1.70
N ASP A 191 -18.27 -6.04 -1.12
CA ASP A 191 -19.16 -5.10 -1.79
C ASP A 191 -18.46 -3.79 -2.13
N TYR A 192 -17.64 -3.29 -1.21
CA TYR A 192 -16.78 -2.12 -1.45
C TYR A 192 -15.86 -2.35 -2.66
N ILE A 193 -15.12 -3.46 -2.70
CA ILE A 193 -14.20 -3.75 -3.81
C ILE A 193 -14.95 -3.85 -5.13
N ARG A 194 -16.05 -4.60 -5.17
CA ARG A 194 -16.85 -4.76 -6.41
C ARG A 194 -17.37 -3.43 -6.92
N SER A 195 -17.89 -2.58 -6.01
CA SER A 195 -18.33 -1.23 -6.34
C SER A 195 -17.19 -0.38 -6.89
N TRP A 196 -16.03 -0.41 -6.23
CA TRP A 196 -14.85 0.35 -6.63
C TRP A 196 -14.34 -0.08 -8.01
N LEU A 197 -14.20 -1.40 -8.27
CA LEU A 197 -13.78 -1.93 -9.56
C LEU A 197 -14.76 -1.58 -10.69
N LYS A 198 -16.07 -1.56 -10.39
CA LYS A 198 -17.09 -1.13 -11.34
C LYS A 198 -16.93 0.34 -11.70
N GLN A 199 -16.77 1.22 -10.71
CA GLN A 199 -16.57 2.66 -10.94
C GLN A 199 -15.30 2.94 -11.73
N LEU A 200 -14.21 2.23 -11.43
CA LEU A 200 -12.94 2.33 -12.15
C LEU A 200 -13.12 1.96 -13.64
N LYS A 201 -13.82 0.88 -13.93
CA LYS A 201 -14.12 0.44 -15.29
C LYS A 201 -14.97 1.45 -16.06
N GLU A 202 -15.93 2.08 -15.40
CA GLU A 202 -16.81 3.10 -15.96
C GLU A 202 -16.12 4.47 -16.12
N GLY A 203 -14.88 4.61 -15.64
CA GLY A 203 -14.11 5.85 -15.67
C GLY A 203 -14.66 6.94 -14.77
N LEU A 204 -15.36 6.55 -13.70
CA LEU A 204 -15.96 7.46 -12.73
C LEU A 204 -14.97 7.88 -11.63
N ILE A 205 -13.89 7.10 -11.46
CA ILE A 205 -12.80 7.36 -10.49
C ILE A 205 -11.44 7.28 -11.16
#